data_9c305e02e332f281ae87f85428883326
#
_entry.id   9c305e02e332f281ae87f85428883326
#
_cell.length_a   1.000
_cell.length_b   1.000
_cell.length_c   1.000
_cell.angle_alpha   90.00
_cell.angle_beta   90.00
_cell.angle_gamma   90.00
#
_symmetry.space_group_name_H-M   'P 1'
#
loop_
_entity.id
_entity.type
_entity.pdbx_description
1 polymer ?
#
loop_
_entity_poly.entity_id
_entity_poly.type
_entity_poly.pdbx_seq_one_letter_code
_entity_poly.pdbx_strand_id
1 'polypeptide(L)'
;MNMLNEARKEEVLELAKVLISQQSYSGHEGGVAAELEKYMKANGFDDVTVDKYGNIIGKIKGNRPGKKALFDGHIDTVPVANPAAWVHDPFKGEVVDGKLYGRGTSDMKGAVASFTAAANFFAKDTARDFPGEIYVAGVVHEECFEGVAARSVSEIVKPDYVVIGEASLCNLKIGQRGRAEIVVETFGVPAHSANPEKGVNAVYSMCKVVEAIRSLKPVEHPVLGKGILELTDIKSTPYPGASVVPSYCRATYDRRLLVGETKESVLAPIQALLDDLMAKDPAIKAKVSFAVGEEKCYTGNTIQGERFFPGWLFDENDAFVQDILTELHAIGQTPEVTQYSFCTNGSHYAGEAGIKTVGMGPSRENLAHTDNEYIEIEQLAKVCQSYYAIMKALLK
;
A
#
# COMPACT_ATOMS: atom_id res chain seq x y z
N MET A 1 6.49 26.45 20.98
CA MET A 1 6.40 25.46 22.07
C MET A 1 6.87 24.14 21.51
N ASN A 2 7.79 23.43 22.16
CA ASN A 2 8.20 22.10 21.67
C ASN A 2 7.03 21.13 21.94
N MET A 3 6.25 20.80 20.91
CA MET A 3 5.07 19.92 20.98
C MET A 3 5.45 18.53 21.52
N LEU A 4 6.68 18.08 21.26
CA LEU A 4 7.19 16.78 21.67
C LEU A 4 8.21 16.93 22.80
N ASN A 5 7.78 16.78 24.04
CA ASN A 5 8.65 16.58 25.20
C ASN A 5 9.06 15.11 25.33
N GLU A 6 9.99 14.79 26.22
CA GLU A 6 10.51 13.43 26.39
C GLU A 6 9.41 12.41 26.73
N ALA A 7 8.41 12.77 27.55
CA ALA A 7 7.31 11.88 27.88
C ALA A 7 6.46 11.49 26.62
N ARG A 8 6.25 12.43 25.71
CA ARG A 8 5.53 12.18 24.46
C ARG A 8 6.36 11.37 23.46
N LYS A 9 7.68 11.58 23.42
CA LYS A 9 8.58 10.74 22.61
C LYS A 9 8.55 9.31 23.10
N GLU A 10 8.58 9.11 24.40
CA GLU A 10 8.48 7.79 25.02
C GLU A 10 7.11 7.15 24.74
N GLU A 11 6.00 7.92 24.82
CA GLU A 11 4.65 7.42 24.47
C GLU A 11 4.58 6.91 23.03
N VAL A 12 5.17 7.63 22.04
CA VAL A 12 5.24 7.19 20.65
C VAL A 12 6.07 5.93 20.51
N LEU A 13 7.23 5.88 21.15
CA LEU A 13 8.12 4.72 21.10
C LEU A 13 7.46 3.47 21.72
N GLU A 14 6.85 3.60 22.88
CA GLU A 14 6.17 2.48 23.55
C GLU A 14 4.96 1.99 22.73
N LEU A 15 4.18 2.89 22.14
CA LEU A 15 3.12 2.48 21.23
C LEU A 15 3.69 1.71 20.02
N ALA A 16 4.75 2.20 19.39
CA ALA A 16 5.40 1.50 18.29
C ALA A 16 5.88 0.10 18.72
N LYS A 17 6.56 -0.04 19.86
CA LYS A 17 7.00 -1.33 20.40
C LYS A 17 5.85 -2.30 20.62
N VAL A 18 4.74 -1.82 21.19
CA VAL A 18 3.54 -2.65 21.42
C VAL A 18 2.97 -3.14 20.08
N LEU A 19 2.85 -2.28 19.06
CA LEU A 19 2.34 -2.70 17.76
C LEU A 19 3.27 -3.69 17.06
N ILE A 20 4.59 -3.50 17.16
CA ILE A 20 5.60 -4.39 16.55
C ILE A 20 5.60 -5.76 17.26
N SER A 21 5.35 -5.80 18.56
CA SER A 21 5.28 -7.06 19.30
C SER A 21 4.13 -7.96 18.87
N GLN A 22 3.14 -7.44 18.17
CA GLN A 22 2.05 -8.20 17.58
C GLN A 22 2.45 -8.66 16.17
N GLN A 23 2.66 -9.96 15.99
CA GLN A 23 2.83 -10.53 14.66
C GLN A 23 1.53 -10.35 13.86
N SER A 24 1.62 -9.70 12.69
CA SER A 24 0.44 -9.30 11.92
C SER A 24 0.64 -9.50 10.41
N TYR A 25 0.95 -10.71 9.99
CA TYR A 25 0.92 -11.03 8.57
C TYR A 25 -0.47 -10.78 7.99
N SER A 26 -0.55 -10.45 6.70
CA SER A 26 -1.86 -10.23 6.05
C SER A 26 -2.85 -11.35 6.37
N GLY A 27 -4.04 -10.99 6.86
CA GLY A 27 -5.06 -11.92 7.38
C GLY A 27 -4.91 -12.27 8.87
N HIS A 28 -3.92 -11.73 9.59
CA HIS A 28 -3.65 -12.00 11.00
C HIS A 28 -3.45 -10.73 11.84
N GLU A 29 -4.03 -9.61 11.44
CA GLU A 29 -3.81 -8.28 12.00
C GLU A 29 -4.54 -8.01 13.33
N GLY A 30 -5.38 -8.95 13.78
CA GLY A 30 -6.27 -8.76 14.93
C GLY A 30 -5.57 -8.32 16.22
N GLY A 31 -4.34 -8.77 16.48
CA GLY A 31 -3.55 -8.36 17.63
C GLY A 31 -3.18 -6.87 17.59
N VAL A 32 -2.71 -6.38 16.45
CA VAL A 32 -2.38 -4.96 16.26
C VAL A 32 -3.63 -4.09 16.35
N ALA A 33 -4.74 -4.52 15.71
CA ALA A 33 -6.01 -3.80 15.78
C ALA A 33 -6.50 -3.66 17.21
N ALA A 34 -6.39 -4.71 18.03
CA ALA A 34 -6.79 -4.69 19.44
C ALA A 34 -5.93 -3.73 20.29
N GLU A 35 -4.61 -3.67 20.07
CA GLU A 35 -3.75 -2.73 20.79
C GLU A 35 -3.99 -1.29 20.36
N LEU A 36 -4.25 -1.02 19.09
CA LEU A 36 -4.68 0.31 18.61
C LEU A 36 -6.03 0.72 19.23
N GLU A 37 -7.00 -0.19 19.25
CA GLU A 37 -8.30 0.05 19.89
C GLU A 37 -8.14 0.44 21.35
N LYS A 38 -7.35 -0.30 22.09
CA LYS A 38 -7.04 -0.06 23.51
C LYS A 38 -6.39 1.31 23.71
N TYR A 39 -5.38 1.66 22.89
CA TYR A 39 -4.71 2.96 22.97
C TYR A 39 -5.69 4.11 22.67
N MET A 40 -6.45 4.02 21.59
CA MET A 40 -7.38 5.06 21.17
C MET A 40 -8.47 5.29 22.23
N LYS A 41 -9.08 4.22 22.76
CA LYS A 41 -10.08 4.31 23.84
C LYS A 41 -9.52 4.93 25.11
N ALA A 42 -8.29 4.58 25.50
CA ALA A 42 -7.62 5.13 26.69
C ALA A 42 -7.24 6.62 26.53
N ASN A 43 -7.07 7.08 25.28
CA ASN A 43 -6.63 8.43 24.96
C ASN A 43 -7.70 9.35 24.38
N GLY A 44 -8.98 9.03 24.63
CA GLY A 44 -10.09 9.96 24.42
C GLY A 44 -10.48 10.15 22.95
N PHE A 45 -10.29 9.16 22.12
CA PHE A 45 -10.95 9.11 20.80
C PHE A 45 -12.47 9.01 21.02
N ASP A 46 -13.24 9.75 20.24
CA ASP A 46 -14.71 9.83 20.40
C ASP A 46 -15.41 8.57 19.92
N ASP A 47 -14.82 7.89 18.92
CA ASP A 47 -15.32 6.64 18.36
C ASP A 47 -14.14 5.79 17.89
N VAL A 48 -14.24 4.49 18.10
CA VAL A 48 -13.26 3.51 17.63
C VAL A 48 -14.03 2.30 17.13
N THR A 49 -13.93 2.03 15.84
CA THR A 49 -14.67 0.97 15.17
C THR A 49 -13.74 0.06 14.38
N VAL A 50 -14.14 -1.21 14.27
CA VAL A 50 -13.50 -2.19 13.38
C VAL A 50 -14.52 -2.55 12.31
N ASP A 51 -14.13 -2.44 11.05
CA ASP A 51 -15.02 -2.77 9.94
C ASP A 51 -15.05 -4.29 9.66
N LYS A 52 -15.84 -4.67 8.65
CA LYS A 52 -16.00 -6.10 8.28
C LYS A 52 -14.70 -6.79 7.84
N TYR A 53 -13.73 -6.05 7.29
CA TYR A 53 -12.45 -6.61 6.88
C TYR A 53 -11.42 -6.62 8.01
N GLY A 54 -11.64 -5.81 9.05
CA GLY A 54 -10.74 -5.69 10.19
C GLY A 54 -9.94 -4.39 10.22
N ASN A 55 -10.25 -3.42 9.34
CA ASN A 55 -9.68 -2.09 9.45
C ASN A 55 -10.12 -1.46 10.77
N ILE A 56 -9.17 -0.98 11.57
CA ILE A 56 -9.45 -0.23 12.79
C ILE A 56 -9.48 1.26 12.49
N ILE A 57 -10.55 1.95 12.86
CA ILE A 57 -10.79 3.36 12.56
C ILE A 57 -11.07 4.09 13.87
N GLY A 58 -10.20 5.02 14.22
CA GLY A 58 -10.37 5.93 15.35
C GLY A 58 -10.77 7.33 14.89
N LYS A 59 -11.64 7.99 15.65
CA LYS A 59 -12.16 9.33 15.35
C LYS A 59 -11.94 10.28 16.51
N ILE A 60 -11.48 11.50 16.22
CA ILE A 60 -11.46 12.64 17.13
C ILE A 60 -12.21 13.79 16.48
N LYS A 61 -13.20 14.35 17.19
CA LYS A 61 -14.02 15.45 16.71
C LYS A 61 -13.57 16.77 17.31
N GLY A 62 -13.40 17.78 16.47
CA GLY A 62 -13.27 19.18 16.89
C GLY A 62 -14.59 19.78 17.36
N ASN A 63 -14.52 20.95 17.95
CA ASN A 63 -15.71 21.65 18.50
C ASN A 63 -16.52 22.43 17.46
N ARG A 64 -16.07 22.49 16.21
CA ARG A 64 -16.72 23.19 15.09
C ARG A 64 -16.87 22.29 13.87
N PRO A 65 -17.91 22.49 13.05
CA PRO A 65 -18.01 21.82 11.74
C PRO A 65 -16.80 22.16 10.86
N GLY A 66 -16.35 21.20 10.05
CA GLY A 66 -15.21 21.39 9.16
C GLY A 66 -14.91 20.17 8.32
N LYS A 67 -13.69 20.10 7.80
CA LYS A 67 -13.18 19.04 6.95
C LYS A 67 -12.79 17.79 7.73
N LYS A 68 -12.69 16.69 7.04
CA LYS A 68 -12.25 15.40 7.59
C LYS A 68 -10.86 15.07 7.07
N ALA A 69 -9.91 14.98 7.96
CA ALA A 69 -8.54 14.54 7.66
C ALA A 69 -8.36 13.09 8.14
N LEU A 70 -8.01 12.19 7.23
CA LEU A 70 -7.72 10.78 7.50
C LEU A 70 -6.20 10.54 7.44
N PHE A 71 -5.65 9.94 8.47
CA PHE A 71 -4.30 9.40 8.50
C PHE A 71 -4.39 7.88 8.32
N ASP A 72 -3.86 7.41 7.22
CA ASP A 72 -3.95 6.02 6.77
C ASP A 72 -2.59 5.33 6.87
N GLY A 73 -2.60 4.13 7.40
CA GLY A 73 -1.44 3.26 7.39
C GLY A 73 -1.84 1.80 7.58
N HIS A 74 -1.12 0.91 6.92
CA HIS A 74 -1.42 -0.50 7.05
C HIS A 74 -0.84 -1.09 8.34
N ILE A 75 -1.49 -2.14 8.84
CA ILE A 75 -1.13 -2.85 10.07
C ILE A 75 -0.75 -4.30 9.81
N ASP A 76 -0.90 -4.78 8.58
CA ASP A 76 -0.30 -6.03 8.15
C ASP A 76 1.19 -5.85 7.82
N THR A 77 1.89 -6.95 7.70
CA THR A 77 3.31 -7.00 7.30
C THR A 77 3.57 -8.22 6.44
N VAL A 78 4.59 -8.14 5.60
CA VAL A 78 5.11 -9.33 4.93
C VAL A 78 5.69 -10.34 5.93
N PRO A 79 5.71 -11.64 5.60
CA PRO A 79 6.28 -12.68 6.45
C PRO A 79 7.78 -12.49 6.72
N VAL A 80 8.24 -12.99 7.86
CA VAL A 80 9.66 -13.22 8.14
C VAL A 80 10.08 -14.51 7.45
N ALA A 81 10.59 -14.39 6.22
CA ALA A 81 10.92 -15.54 5.39
C ALA A 81 12.12 -16.33 5.91
N ASN A 82 13.11 -15.65 6.50
CA ASN A 82 14.31 -16.31 7.06
C ASN A 82 14.59 -15.83 8.49
N PRO A 83 13.97 -16.43 9.52
CA PRO A 83 14.19 -16.04 10.91
C PRO A 83 15.66 -16.14 11.35
N ALA A 84 16.45 -17.04 10.75
CA ALA A 84 17.86 -17.21 11.10
C ALA A 84 18.77 -16.05 10.64
N ALA A 85 18.32 -15.22 9.72
CA ALA A 85 19.03 -14.04 9.26
C ALA A 85 18.82 -12.80 10.17
N TRP A 86 17.87 -12.89 11.12
CA TRP A 86 17.59 -11.81 12.05
C TRP A 86 18.53 -11.86 13.25
N VAL A 87 19.25 -10.76 13.49
CA VAL A 87 20.11 -10.56 14.67
C VAL A 87 19.25 -10.18 15.89
N HIS A 88 18.22 -9.37 15.67
CA HIS A 88 17.23 -8.97 16.67
C HIS A 88 15.92 -9.69 16.39
N ASP A 89 15.25 -10.17 17.42
CA ASP A 89 13.95 -10.84 17.26
C ASP A 89 12.95 -9.90 16.56
N PRO A 90 12.36 -10.30 15.40
CA PRO A 90 11.50 -9.44 14.60
C PRO A 90 10.21 -8.98 15.28
N PHE A 91 9.86 -9.56 16.43
CA PHE A 91 8.62 -9.26 17.17
C PHE A 91 8.85 -8.83 18.63
N LYS A 92 10.08 -8.47 19.01
CA LYS A 92 10.35 -7.95 20.36
C LYS A 92 10.38 -6.44 20.47
N GLY A 93 10.57 -5.73 19.37
CA GLY A 93 10.74 -4.28 19.43
C GLY A 93 11.97 -3.87 20.24
N GLU A 94 13.12 -4.50 19.98
CA GLU A 94 14.37 -4.21 20.67
C GLU A 94 14.91 -2.84 20.26
N VAL A 95 15.35 -2.08 21.28
CA VAL A 95 15.99 -0.77 21.06
C VAL A 95 17.49 -0.93 21.23
N VAL A 96 18.25 -0.69 20.17
CA VAL A 96 19.72 -0.74 20.18
C VAL A 96 20.27 0.45 19.38
N ASP A 97 21.19 1.19 19.95
CA ASP A 97 21.89 2.31 19.33
C ASP A 97 20.95 3.34 18.66
N GLY A 98 19.86 3.71 19.32
CA GLY A 98 18.90 4.70 18.84
C GLY A 98 17.96 4.17 17.74
N LYS A 99 17.94 2.86 17.50
CA LYS A 99 17.08 2.18 16.53
C LYS A 99 16.12 1.23 17.22
N LEU A 100 14.90 1.19 16.75
CA LEU A 100 13.89 0.21 17.10
C LEU A 100 13.87 -0.87 16.02
N TYR A 101 14.22 -2.11 16.38
CA TYR A 101 14.27 -3.24 15.46
C TYR A 101 12.99 -4.06 15.51
N GLY A 102 12.55 -4.53 14.34
CA GLY A 102 11.42 -5.45 14.20
C GLY A 102 10.70 -5.34 12.86
N ARG A 103 9.99 -6.40 12.48
CA ARG A 103 9.15 -6.42 11.26
C ARG A 103 7.97 -5.45 11.43
N GLY A 104 7.82 -4.55 10.47
CA GLY A 104 6.81 -3.49 10.50
C GLY A 104 7.27 -2.20 11.17
N THR A 105 8.54 -2.08 11.57
CA THR A 105 9.06 -0.82 12.14
C THR A 105 9.11 0.28 11.10
N SER A 106 9.60 -0.02 9.90
CA SER A 106 9.67 0.89 8.76
C SER A 106 8.42 0.82 7.91
N ASP A 107 7.80 -0.37 7.80
CA ASP A 107 6.69 -0.69 6.90
C ASP A 107 5.57 -1.42 7.64
N MET A 108 4.58 -0.69 8.21
CA MET A 108 4.65 0.75 8.49
C MET A 108 4.06 1.08 9.87
N LYS A 109 4.11 0.11 10.83
CA LYS A 109 3.55 0.28 12.19
C LYS A 109 4.18 1.43 12.97
N GLY A 110 5.45 1.79 12.66
CA GLY A 110 6.09 2.98 13.22
C GLY A 110 5.37 4.28 12.87
N ALA A 111 4.94 4.42 11.62
CA ALA A 111 4.12 5.55 11.18
C ALA A 111 2.73 5.53 11.84
N VAL A 112 2.09 4.34 11.90
CA VAL A 112 0.78 4.15 12.55
C VAL A 112 0.82 4.59 14.00
N ALA A 113 1.84 4.20 14.76
CA ALA A 113 2.04 4.66 16.13
C ALA A 113 2.19 6.18 16.21
N SER A 114 2.99 6.76 15.29
CA SER A 114 3.32 8.18 15.30
C SER A 114 2.11 9.07 14.99
N PHE A 115 1.29 8.76 13.97
CA PHE A 115 0.13 9.58 13.66
C PHE A 115 -1.03 9.36 14.66
N THR A 116 -1.16 8.16 15.22
CA THR A 116 -2.16 7.89 16.27
C THR A 116 -1.87 8.71 17.52
N ALA A 117 -0.60 8.74 17.96
CA ALA A 117 -0.17 9.57 19.08
C ALA A 117 -0.29 11.08 18.75
N ALA A 118 0.09 11.50 17.54
CA ALA A 118 -0.03 12.89 17.10
C ALA A 118 -1.48 13.41 17.17
N ALA A 119 -2.44 12.59 16.75
CA ALA A 119 -3.87 12.92 16.82
C ALA A 119 -4.34 13.15 18.27
N ASN A 120 -3.91 12.28 19.20
CA ASN A 120 -4.15 12.45 20.62
C ASN A 120 -3.53 13.76 21.16
N PHE A 121 -2.26 14.02 20.83
CA PHE A 121 -1.57 15.24 21.29
C PHE A 121 -2.22 16.50 20.73
N PHE A 122 -2.58 16.50 19.44
CA PHE A 122 -3.26 17.63 18.81
C PHE A 122 -4.60 17.95 19.50
N ALA A 123 -5.40 16.93 19.76
CA ALA A 123 -6.68 17.12 20.46
C ALA A 123 -6.52 17.65 21.87
N LYS A 124 -5.52 17.17 22.62
CA LYS A 124 -5.23 17.63 23.99
C LYS A 124 -4.71 19.08 24.01
N ASP A 125 -3.76 19.41 23.13
CA ASP A 125 -3.10 20.72 23.11
C ASP A 125 -4.04 21.84 22.65
N THR A 126 -4.94 21.52 21.71
CA THR A 126 -5.95 22.47 21.24
C THR A 126 -7.20 22.50 22.13
N ALA A 127 -7.30 21.65 23.15
CA ALA A 127 -8.55 21.41 23.88
C ALA A 127 -9.74 21.16 22.91
N ARG A 128 -9.46 20.52 21.75
CA ARG A 128 -10.38 20.28 20.63
C ARG A 128 -10.91 21.55 19.95
N ASP A 129 -10.30 22.70 20.18
CA ASP A 129 -10.67 23.95 19.49
C ASP A 129 -10.10 23.98 18.06
N PHE A 130 -10.66 23.13 17.21
CA PHE A 130 -10.40 23.09 15.77
C PHE A 130 -11.69 22.72 15.01
N PRO A 131 -11.81 23.09 13.72
CA PRO A 131 -12.94 22.67 12.90
C PRO A 131 -12.72 21.25 12.33
N GLY A 132 -13.82 20.50 12.20
CA GLY A 132 -13.80 19.21 11.50
C GLY A 132 -13.45 18.01 12.37
N GLU A 133 -12.90 17.00 11.74
CA GLU A 133 -12.66 15.69 12.35
C GLU A 133 -11.31 15.11 11.92
N ILE A 134 -10.60 14.49 12.85
CA ILE A 134 -9.40 13.69 12.59
C ILE A 134 -9.81 12.21 12.62
N TYR A 135 -9.40 11.49 11.61
CA TYR A 135 -9.50 10.04 11.57
C TYR A 135 -8.12 9.42 11.47
N VAL A 136 -7.97 8.29 12.12
CA VAL A 136 -6.78 7.44 12.08
C VAL A 136 -7.24 6.06 11.66
N ALA A 137 -6.66 5.48 10.63
CA ALA A 137 -6.97 4.13 10.18
C ALA A 137 -5.74 3.22 10.20
N GLY A 138 -5.90 2.06 10.84
CA GLY A 138 -5.03 0.91 10.66
C GLY A 138 -5.67 -0.02 9.64
N VAL A 139 -5.12 -0.08 8.43
CA VAL A 139 -5.70 -0.79 7.29
C VAL A 139 -5.09 -2.18 7.19
N VAL A 140 -5.93 -3.18 6.85
CA VAL A 140 -5.52 -4.57 6.68
C VAL A 140 -5.25 -4.91 5.23
N HIS A 141 -4.47 -5.97 4.98
CA HIS A 141 -4.20 -6.53 3.64
C HIS A 141 -3.60 -5.55 2.62
N GLU A 142 -2.91 -4.51 3.04
CA GLU A 142 -2.26 -3.60 2.09
C GLU A 142 -1.19 -4.32 1.27
N GLU A 143 -0.37 -5.13 1.91
CA GLU A 143 0.73 -5.89 1.31
C GLU A 143 0.29 -6.90 0.22
N CYS A 144 -1.00 -7.23 0.22
CA CYS A 144 -1.62 -8.12 -0.77
C CYS A 144 -2.51 -7.37 -1.76
N PHE A 145 -3.13 -6.24 -1.34
CA PHE A 145 -4.20 -5.55 -2.06
C PHE A 145 -4.15 -4.04 -1.86
N GLU A 146 -3.17 -3.37 -2.38
CA GLU A 146 -2.96 -1.92 -2.25
C GLU A 146 -4.25 -1.12 -2.56
N GLY A 147 -4.94 -0.64 -1.52
CA GLY A 147 -6.15 0.17 -1.63
C GLY A 147 -7.49 -0.58 -1.58
N VAL A 148 -7.54 -1.92 -1.69
CA VAL A 148 -8.84 -2.64 -1.68
C VAL A 148 -9.54 -2.53 -0.33
N ALA A 149 -8.83 -2.76 0.78
CA ALA A 149 -9.40 -2.60 2.11
C ALA A 149 -9.68 -1.13 2.44
N ALA A 150 -8.88 -0.21 1.93
CA ALA A 150 -9.03 1.23 2.08
C ALA A 150 -10.35 1.77 1.49
N ARG A 151 -10.95 1.08 0.51
CA ARG A 151 -12.29 1.41 -0.02
C ARG A 151 -13.34 1.42 1.08
N SER A 152 -13.32 0.42 1.99
CA SER A 152 -14.24 0.36 3.12
C SER A 152 -14.03 1.52 4.10
N VAL A 153 -12.78 1.86 4.39
CA VAL A 153 -12.43 3.02 5.22
C VAL A 153 -12.96 4.31 4.58
N SER A 154 -12.74 4.47 3.27
CA SER A 154 -13.21 5.63 2.51
C SER A 154 -14.74 5.79 2.54
N GLU A 155 -15.48 4.68 2.41
CA GLU A 155 -16.95 4.66 2.49
C GLU A 155 -17.48 5.07 3.88
N ILE A 156 -16.80 4.64 4.96
CA ILE A 156 -17.16 4.95 6.34
C ILE A 156 -16.82 6.40 6.68
N VAL A 157 -15.60 6.83 6.40
CA VAL A 157 -15.07 8.13 6.81
C VAL A 157 -15.54 9.25 5.88
N LYS A 158 -15.51 9.02 4.57
CA LYS A 158 -15.69 10.04 3.51
C LYS A 158 -14.76 11.23 3.73
N PRO A 159 -13.43 11.02 3.68
CA PRO A 159 -12.45 12.04 4.01
C PRO A 159 -12.37 13.12 2.92
N ASP A 160 -12.08 14.35 3.33
CA ASP A 160 -11.71 15.45 2.42
C ASP A 160 -10.22 15.40 2.07
N TYR A 161 -9.40 14.93 3.03
CA TYR A 161 -7.95 14.82 2.92
C TYR A 161 -7.46 13.49 3.46
N VAL A 162 -6.45 12.92 2.83
CA VAL A 162 -5.78 11.70 3.28
C VAL A 162 -4.27 11.92 3.38
N VAL A 163 -3.68 11.39 4.41
CA VAL A 163 -2.23 11.35 4.64
C VAL A 163 -1.81 9.90 4.77
N ILE A 164 -1.04 9.41 3.80
CA ILE A 164 -0.50 8.04 3.79
C ILE A 164 0.82 8.03 4.56
N GLY A 165 0.92 7.16 5.57
CA GLY A 165 2.08 7.10 6.47
C GLY A 165 3.27 6.29 5.97
N GLU A 166 3.31 5.87 4.70
CA GLU A 166 4.39 5.08 4.10
C GLU A 166 5.76 5.76 4.17
N ALA A 167 6.82 4.93 4.23
CA ALA A 167 8.19 5.37 4.37
C ALA A 167 8.59 6.41 3.30
N SER A 168 9.00 7.59 3.74
CA SER A 168 9.41 8.69 2.86
C SER A 168 10.60 9.50 3.38
N LEU A 169 11.25 9.05 4.44
CA LEU A 169 12.30 9.81 5.16
C LEU A 169 11.79 11.19 5.62
N CYS A 170 10.52 11.27 6.01
CA CYS A 170 9.81 12.51 6.32
C CYS A 170 9.78 13.54 5.17
N ASN A 171 9.89 13.10 3.91
CA ASN A 171 9.64 13.92 2.74
C ASN A 171 8.15 13.88 2.36
N LEU A 172 7.65 14.94 1.74
CA LEU A 172 6.25 15.05 1.33
C LEU A 172 6.06 14.40 -0.04
N LYS A 173 5.25 13.37 -0.11
CA LYS A 173 4.92 12.67 -1.35
C LYS A 173 3.60 13.20 -1.89
N ILE A 174 3.59 13.66 -3.14
CA ILE A 174 2.41 14.19 -3.82
C ILE A 174 1.93 13.30 -4.97
N GLY A 175 2.49 12.10 -5.09
CA GLY A 175 2.15 11.14 -6.13
C GLY A 175 2.78 9.78 -5.92
N GLN A 176 2.34 8.83 -6.73
CA GLN A 176 2.93 7.49 -6.83
C GLN A 176 2.66 6.84 -8.18
N ARG A 177 3.49 5.87 -8.56
CA ARG A 177 3.13 4.92 -9.61
C ARG A 177 2.07 3.96 -9.10
N GLY A 178 1.13 3.60 -9.97
CA GLY A 178 0.19 2.52 -9.69
C GLY A 178 0.79 1.15 -9.98
N ARG A 179 0.01 0.11 -9.71
CA ARG A 179 0.35 -1.28 -9.96
C ARG A 179 -0.82 -2.04 -10.54
N ALA A 180 -0.55 -2.97 -11.44
CA ALA A 180 -1.52 -3.97 -11.86
C ALA A 180 -0.84 -5.33 -12.03
N GLU A 181 -1.59 -6.38 -11.82
CA GLU A 181 -1.18 -7.74 -12.13
C GLU A 181 -2.00 -8.23 -13.33
N ILE A 182 -1.33 -8.44 -14.47
CA ILE A 182 -1.95 -8.86 -15.71
C ILE A 182 -1.74 -10.35 -15.89
N VAL A 183 -2.82 -11.06 -16.21
CA VAL A 183 -2.81 -12.49 -16.50
C VAL A 183 -3.02 -12.70 -17.99
N VAL A 184 -2.14 -13.48 -18.58
CA VAL A 184 -2.27 -13.97 -19.94
C VAL A 184 -2.39 -15.49 -19.92
N GLU A 185 -3.39 -15.99 -20.59
CA GLU A 185 -3.72 -17.43 -20.64
C GLU A 185 -3.68 -17.93 -22.08
N THR A 186 -3.14 -19.11 -22.28
CA THR A 186 -3.20 -19.82 -23.57
C THR A 186 -3.83 -21.17 -23.38
N PHE A 187 -4.64 -21.56 -24.35
CA PHE A 187 -5.42 -22.79 -24.35
C PHE A 187 -4.99 -23.67 -25.50
N GLY A 188 -4.77 -24.95 -25.21
CA GLY A 188 -4.37 -25.95 -26.17
C GLY A 188 -5.29 -27.17 -26.20
N VAL A 189 -4.85 -28.22 -26.82
CA VAL A 189 -5.51 -29.54 -26.90
C VAL A 189 -4.57 -30.60 -26.35
N PRO A 190 -4.94 -31.33 -25.29
CA PRO A 190 -4.07 -32.35 -24.72
C PRO A 190 -3.91 -33.53 -25.66
N ALA A 191 -2.73 -34.12 -25.69
CA ALA A 191 -2.42 -35.35 -26.39
C ALA A 191 -1.31 -36.10 -25.65
N HIS A 192 -1.14 -37.39 -25.99
CA HIS A 192 0.03 -38.15 -25.53
C HIS A 192 1.29 -37.54 -26.15
N SER A 193 2.34 -37.30 -25.36
CA SER A 193 3.59 -36.67 -25.85
C SER A 193 4.31 -37.45 -26.96
N ALA A 194 4.01 -38.74 -27.12
CA ALA A 194 4.52 -39.57 -28.27
C ALA A 194 3.76 -39.28 -29.58
N ASN A 195 2.64 -38.57 -29.57
CA ASN A 195 1.85 -38.20 -30.74
C ASN A 195 1.45 -36.69 -30.63
N PRO A 196 2.42 -35.78 -30.57
CA PRO A 196 2.18 -34.38 -30.30
C PRO A 196 1.34 -33.68 -31.39
N GLU A 197 1.36 -34.21 -32.62
CA GLU A 197 0.58 -33.70 -33.74
C GLU A 197 -0.94 -33.83 -33.58
N LYS A 198 -1.39 -34.64 -32.63
CA LYS A 198 -2.83 -34.79 -32.27
C LYS A 198 -3.31 -33.73 -31.27
N GLY A 199 -2.37 -32.93 -30.71
CA GLY A 199 -2.66 -31.90 -29.74
C GLY A 199 -2.26 -30.51 -30.21
N VAL A 200 -2.53 -29.55 -29.35
CA VAL A 200 -2.02 -28.16 -29.46
C VAL A 200 -1.33 -27.83 -28.14
N ASN A 201 -0.05 -27.57 -28.21
CA ASN A 201 0.74 -27.27 -27.01
C ASN A 201 0.54 -25.80 -26.53
N ALA A 202 -0.13 -25.62 -25.42
CA ALA A 202 -0.37 -24.31 -24.85
C ALA A 202 0.92 -23.57 -24.46
N VAL A 203 1.99 -24.30 -24.08
CA VAL A 203 3.27 -23.66 -23.73
C VAL A 203 3.93 -23.07 -24.99
N TYR A 204 3.89 -23.74 -26.13
CA TYR A 204 4.41 -23.18 -27.38
C TYR A 204 3.62 -21.94 -27.83
N SER A 205 2.30 -21.95 -27.62
CA SER A 205 1.47 -20.78 -27.85
C SER A 205 1.87 -19.62 -26.91
N MET A 206 2.10 -19.92 -25.62
CA MET A 206 2.54 -18.93 -24.64
C MET A 206 3.92 -18.35 -24.98
N CYS A 207 4.87 -19.16 -25.47
CA CYS A 207 6.17 -18.63 -25.88
C CYS A 207 6.04 -17.56 -26.98
N LYS A 208 5.15 -17.77 -27.98
CA LYS A 208 4.89 -16.78 -29.03
C LYS A 208 4.22 -15.50 -28.46
N VAL A 209 3.29 -15.67 -27.53
CA VAL A 209 2.59 -14.57 -26.87
C VAL A 209 3.56 -13.74 -26.02
N VAL A 210 4.39 -14.38 -25.21
CA VAL A 210 5.39 -13.70 -24.37
C VAL A 210 6.37 -12.89 -25.22
N GLU A 211 6.87 -13.46 -26.32
CA GLU A 211 7.78 -12.75 -27.23
C GLU A 211 7.10 -11.54 -27.89
N ALA A 212 5.82 -11.65 -28.25
CA ALA A 212 5.06 -10.53 -28.79
C ALA A 212 4.86 -9.43 -27.73
N ILE A 213 4.44 -9.78 -26.51
CA ILE A 213 4.25 -8.82 -25.42
C ILE A 213 5.57 -8.11 -25.06
N ARG A 214 6.71 -8.82 -25.12
CA ARG A 214 8.03 -8.26 -24.86
C ARG A 214 8.40 -7.11 -25.80
N SER A 215 7.77 -7.03 -26.97
CA SER A 215 7.97 -5.94 -27.94
C SER A 215 7.26 -4.65 -27.54
N LEU A 216 6.29 -4.70 -26.63
CA LEU A 216 5.56 -3.50 -26.14
C LEU A 216 6.49 -2.58 -25.36
N LYS A 217 6.32 -1.30 -25.59
CA LYS A 217 7.00 -0.26 -24.83
C LYS A 217 5.96 0.44 -23.96
N PRO A 218 6.07 0.29 -22.62
CA PRO A 218 5.21 1.06 -21.72
C PRO A 218 5.38 2.56 -21.91
N VAL A 219 4.31 3.31 -21.61
CA VAL A 219 4.32 4.78 -21.63
C VAL A 219 5.32 5.36 -20.63
N GLU A 220 5.73 6.60 -20.86
CA GLU A 220 6.62 7.36 -19.98
C GLU A 220 5.89 8.63 -19.49
N HIS A 221 6.18 9.02 -18.24
CA HIS A 221 5.66 10.24 -17.63
C HIS A 221 6.84 11.11 -17.13
N PRO A 222 6.82 12.43 -17.36
CA PRO A 222 7.96 13.30 -17.02
C PRO A 222 8.33 13.30 -15.52
N VAL A 223 7.36 13.07 -14.62
CA VAL A 223 7.59 13.04 -13.17
C VAL A 223 7.71 11.60 -12.66
N LEU A 224 6.80 10.70 -13.05
CA LEU A 224 6.74 9.33 -12.53
C LEU A 224 7.69 8.36 -13.26
N GLY A 225 8.35 8.82 -14.33
CA GLY A 225 9.29 8.01 -15.09
C GLY A 225 8.62 6.99 -16.00
N LYS A 226 9.27 5.86 -16.23
CA LYS A 226 8.80 4.81 -17.14
C LYS A 226 7.81 3.88 -16.48
N GLY A 227 6.73 3.54 -17.18
CA GLY A 227 5.91 2.39 -16.87
C GLY A 227 6.72 1.09 -17.03
N ILE A 228 6.34 0.03 -16.32
CA ILE A 228 7.00 -1.27 -16.37
C ILE A 228 5.96 -2.33 -16.74
N LEU A 229 6.34 -3.29 -17.56
CA LEU A 229 5.58 -4.50 -17.85
C LEU A 229 6.56 -5.67 -17.83
N GLU A 230 6.58 -6.43 -16.74
CA GLU A 230 7.56 -7.50 -16.51
C GLU A 230 6.87 -8.83 -16.29
N LEU A 231 7.35 -9.88 -16.98
CA LEU A 231 6.90 -11.25 -16.76
C LEU A 231 7.46 -11.75 -15.42
N THR A 232 6.58 -12.08 -14.49
CA THR A 232 6.96 -12.49 -13.12
C THR A 232 6.71 -13.97 -12.84
N ASP A 233 5.80 -14.60 -13.56
CA ASP A 233 5.47 -16.02 -13.38
C ASP A 233 4.93 -16.63 -14.67
N ILE A 234 5.22 -17.92 -14.88
CA ILE A 234 4.68 -18.73 -15.96
C ILE A 234 4.49 -20.17 -15.50
N LYS A 235 3.30 -20.72 -15.69
CA LYS A 235 2.96 -22.08 -15.25
C LYS A 235 2.05 -22.78 -16.26
N SER A 236 2.38 -24.04 -16.57
CA SER A 236 1.54 -24.89 -17.42
C SER A 236 0.67 -25.85 -16.59
N THR A 237 -0.36 -26.40 -17.22
CA THR A 237 -1.21 -27.46 -16.64
C THR A 237 -1.37 -28.61 -17.66
N PRO A 238 -1.17 -29.87 -17.21
CA PRO A 238 -0.78 -30.33 -15.87
C PRO A 238 0.68 -29.97 -15.52
N TYR A 239 0.96 -29.84 -14.20
CA TYR A 239 2.32 -29.63 -13.69
C TYR A 239 2.60 -30.59 -12.51
N PRO A 240 3.67 -31.43 -12.59
CA PRO A 240 4.54 -31.63 -13.74
C PRO A 240 3.79 -32.29 -14.92
N GLY A 241 4.19 -31.94 -16.18
CA GLY A 241 3.48 -32.32 -17.40
C GLY A 241 3.61 -33.80 -17.79
N ALA A 242 4.63 -34.48 -17.29
CA ALA A 242 4.93 -35.89 -17.63
C ALA A 242 4.73 -36.19 -19.14
N SER A 243 3.97 -37.23 -19.49
CA SER A 243 3.79 -37.66 -20.88
C SER A 243 2.58 -37.03 -21.59
N VAL A 244 2.23 -35.78 -21.24
CA VAL A 244 1.06 -35.07 -21.80
C VAL A 244 1.48 -33.76 -22.46
N VAL A 245 0.92 -33.49 -23.66
CA VAL A 245 0.98 -32.15 -24.28
C VAL A 245 0.16 -31.18 -23.43
N PRO A 246 0.74 -30.08 -22.88
CA PRO A 246 0.01 -29.18 -22.02
C PRO A 246 -1.16 -28.50 -22.74
N SER A 247 -2.33 -28.52 -22.10
CA SER A 247 -3.55 -27.93 -22.65
C SER A 247 -3.84 -26.51 -22.12
N TYR A 248 -3.07 -26.06 -21.15
CA TYR A 248 -3.22 -24.73 -20.56
C TYR A 248 -1.86 -24.17 -20.10
N CYS A 249 -1.65 -22.87 -20.31
CA CYS A 249 -0.51 -22.17 -19.75
C CYS A 249 -0.96 -20.76 -19.32
N ARG A 250 -0.52 -20.33 -18.13
CA ARG A 250 -0.78 -19.03 -17.57
C ARG A 250 0.53 -18.30 -17.34
N ALA A 251 0.59 -17.04 -17.71
CA ALA A 251 1.68 -16.12 -17.43
C ALA A 251 1.14 -14.92 -16.64
N THR A 252 1.92 -14.41 -15.69
CA THR A 252 1.59 -13.26 -14.89
C THR A 252 2.61 -12.15 -15.12
N TYR A 253 2.13 -10.93 -15.32
CA TYR A 253 2.96 -9.75 -15.50
C TYR A 253 2.69 -8.73 -14.38
N ASP A 254 3.76 -8.22 -13.77
CA ASP A 254 3.69 -7.00 -12.94
C ASP A 254 3.73 -5.79 -13.87
N ARG A 255 2.74 -4.91 -13.72
CA ARG A 255 2.61 -3.66 -14.46
C ARG A 255 2.69 -2.47 -13.51
N ARG A 256 3.74 -1.63 -13.67
CA ARG A 256 3.81 -0.35 -12.96
C ARG A 256 3.11 0.69 -13.80
N LEU A 257 1.97 1.16 -13.29
CA LEU A 257 1.09 2.10 -13.95
C LEU A 257 1.55 3.54 -13.74
N LEU A 258 1.21 4.39 -14.70
CA LEU A 258 1.38 5.83 -14.61
C LEU A 258 0.02 6.52 -14.45
N VAL A 259 0.03 7.77 -14.00
CA VAL A 259 -1.18 8.55 -13.86
C VAL A 259 -1.91 8.67 -15.21
N GLY A 260 -3.25 8.53 -15.19
CA GLY A 260 -4.10 8.59 -16.38
C GLY A 260 -4.26 7.26 -17.14
N GLU A 261 -3.54 6.20 -16.78
CA GLU A 261 -3.79 4.87 -17.33
C GLU A 261 -5.09 4.29 -16.75
N THR A 262 -5.94 3.74 -17.63
CA THR A 262 -7.19 3.06 -17.28
C THR A 262 -7.07 1.56 -17.52
N LYS A 263 -8.02 0.79 -17.00
CA LYS A 263 -8.09 -0.66 -17.26
C LYS A 263 -8.07 -0.97 -18.76
N GLU A 264 -8.82 -0.21 -19.54
CA GLU A 264 -8.91 -0.36 -20.99
C GLU A 264 -7.58 -0.01 -21.66
N SER A 265 -6.96 1.12 -21.32
CA SER A 265 -5.71 1.56 -21.95
C SER A 265 -4.54 0.60 -21.66
N VAL A 266 -4.58 -0.11 -20.54
CA VAL A 266 -3.55 -1.09 -20.15
C VAL A 266 -3.71 -2.42 -20.88
N LEU A 267 -4.94 -2.92 -21.02
CA LEU A 267 -5.17 -4.22 -21.65
C LEU A 267 -5.24 -4.14 -23.19
N ALA A 268 -5.71 -3.02 -23.76
CA ALA A 268 -5.94 -2.91 -25.21
C ALA A 268 -4.69 -3.20 -26.08
N PRO A 269 -3.48 -2.72 -25.74
CA PRO A 269 -2.29 -3.05 -26.53
C PRO A 269 -1.95 -4.55 -26.52
N ILE A 270 -2.15 -5.23 -25.37
CA ILE A 270 -1.92 -6.68 -25.24
C ILE A 270 -2.99 -7.43 -26.02
N GLN A 271 -4.26 -7.04 -25.86
CA GLN A 271 -5.36 -7.67 -26.59
C GLN A 271 -5.16 -7.57 -28.12
N ALA A 272 -4.75 -6.41 -28.61
CA ALA A 272 -4.46 -6.24 -30.04
C ALA A 272 -3.35 -7.18 -30.55
N LEU A 273 -2.30 -7.41 -29.75
CA LEU A 273 -1.26 -8.39 -30.08
C LEU A 273 -1.79 -9.83 -30.09
N LEU A 274 -2.64 -10.18 -29.12
CA LEU A 274 -3.26 -11.51 -29.07
C LEU A 274 -4.16 -11.75 -30.28
N ASP A 275 -4.96 -10.74 -30.67
CA ASP A 275 -5.85 -10.81 -31.82
C ASP A 275 -5.06 -11.00 -33.13
N ASP A 276 -3.95 -10.29 -33.31
CA ASP A 276 -3.06 -10.42 -34.47
C ASP A 276 -2.42 -11.82 -34.53
N LEU A 277 -1.94 -12.33 -33.38
CA LEU A 277 -1.35 -13.69 -33.30
C LEU A 277 -2.39 -14.76 -33.61
N MET A 278 -3.60 -14.68 -33.07
CA MET A 278 -4.68 -15.62 -33.32
C MET A 278 -5.17 -15.58 -34.77
N ALA A 279 -5.14 -14.40 -35.42
CA ALA A 279 -5.47 -14.26 -36.82
C ALA A 279 -4.41 -14.92 -37.75
N LYS A 280 -3.12 -14.83 -37.38
CA LYS A 280 -2.01 -15.43 -38.13
C LYS A 280 -1.86 -16.92 -37.88
N ASP A 281 -2.16 -17.42 -36.71
CA ASP A 281 -2.08 -18.81 -36.32
C ASP A 281 -3.34 -19.24 -35.56
N PRO A 282 -4.34 -19.82 -36.25
CA PRO A 282 -5.61 -20.24 -35.64
C PRO A 282 -5.50 -21.29 -34.53
N ALA A 283 -4.34 -21.97 -34.42
CA ALA A 283 -4.08 -22.91 -33.34
C ALA A 283 -3.84 -22.17 -31.98
N ILE A 284 -3.41 -20.92 -32.03
CA ILE A 284 -3.27 -20.09 -30.83
C ILE A 284 -4.66 -19.68 -30.34
N LYS A 285 -4.93 -19.96 -29.06
CA LYS A 285 -6.08 -19.45 -28.35
C LYS A 285 -5.54 -18.79 -27.09
N ALA A 286 -5.76 -17.49 -26.96
CA ALA A 286 -5.23 -16.70 -25.87
C ALA A 286 -6.26 -15.71 -25.31
N LYS A 287 -6.07 -15.31 -24.05
CA LYS A 287 -6.90 -14.32 -23.35
C LYS A 287 -6.01 -13.49 -22.44
N VAL A 288 -6.37 -12.22 -22.26
CA VAL A 288 -5.74 -11.33 -21.28
C VAL A 288 -6.81 -10.79 -20.31
N SER A 289 -6.44 -10.64 -19.04
CA SER A 289 -7.28 -10.05 -18.01
C SER A 289 -6.42 -9.52 -16.87
N PHE A 290 -6.99 -8.75 -15.95
CA PHE A 290 -6.35 -8.52 -14.65
C PHE A 290 -6.51 -9.75 -13.76
N ALA A 291 -5.52 -9.98 -12.90
CA ALA A 291 -5.64 -10.98 -11.85
C ALA A 291 -6.73 -10.54 -10.84
N VAL A 292 -7.44 -11.51 -10.30
CA VAL A 292 -8.35 -11.33 -9.17
C VAL A 292 -7.75 -12.05 -7.97
N GLY A 293 -7.55 -11.35 -6.88
CA GLY A 293 -7.12 -11.92 -5.62
C GLY A 293 -8.29 -12.12 -4.67
N GLU A 294 -8.18 -13.09 -3.80
CA GLU A 294 -9.11 -13.38 -2.71
C GLU A 294 -8.31 -13.82 -1.48
N GLU A 295 -8.53 -13.17 -0.35
CA GLU A 295 -7.84 -13.45 0.90
C GLU A 295 -8.82 -13.52 2.08
N LYS A 296 -8.46 -14.27 3.12
CA LYS A 296 -9.22 -14.35 4.36
C LYS A 296 -8.77 -13.28 5.34
N CYS A 297 -9.72 -12.49 5.83
CA CYS A 297 -9.48 -11.52 6.90
C CYS A 297 -9.52 -12.22 8.28
N TYR A 298 -8.81 -11.66 9.25
CA TYR A 298 -8.85 -12.19 10.63
C TYR A 298 -10.25 -12.13 11.26
N THR A 299 -11.15 -11.31 10.72
CA THR A 299 -12.57 -11.24 11.14
C THR A 299 -13.40 -12.43 10.66
N GLY A 300 -12.83 -13.30 9.82
CA GLY A 300 -13.53 -14.42 9.18
C GLY A 300 -14.21 -14.06 7.86
N ASN A 301 -14.28 -12.78 7.49
CA ASN A 301 -14.75 -12.34 6.19
C ASN A 301 -13.70 -12.62 5.10
N THR A 302 -14.10 -12.45 3.86
CA THR A 302 -13.22 -12.56 2.70
C THR A 302 -13.13 -11.19 2.03
N ILE A 303 -11.91 -10.76 1.72
CA ILE A 303 -11.63 -9.61 0.87
C ILE A 303 -11.28 -10.12 -0.52
N GLN A 304 -11.86 -9.50 -1.55
CA GLN A 304 -11.62 -9.84 -2.94
C GLN A 304 -11.47 -8.56 -3.76
N GLY A 305 -10.57 -8.57 -4.71
CA GLY A 305 -10.38 -7.44 -5.62
C GLY A 305 -9.63 -7.79 -6.88
N GLU A 306 -9.95 -7.09 -7.95
CA GLU A 306 -9.15 -7.09 -9.16
C GLU A 306 -7.87 -6.31 -8.90
N ARG A 307 -6.73 -6.85 -9.31
CA ARG A 307 -5.42 -6.27 -9.07
C ARG A 307 -5.11 -5.18 -10.11
N PHE A 308 -5.79 -4.06 -9.97
CA PHE A 308 -5.57 -2.83 -10.71
C PHE A 308 -5.65 -1.65 -9.75
N PHE A 309 -4.52 -1.02 -9.50
CA PHE A 309 -4.31 0.02 -8.50
C PHE A 309 -3.72 1.25 -9.21
N PRO A 310 -4.54 2.27 -9.57
CA PRO A 310 -4.08 3.39 -10.39
C PRO A 310 -3.02 4.24 -9.71
N GLY A 311 -2.13 4.80 -10.52
CA GLY A 311 -1.22 5.85 -10.10
C GLY A 311 -1.95 7.18 -9.91
N TRP A 312 -1.35 8.08 -9.14
CA TRP A 312 -1.86 9.42 -8.92
C TRP A 312 -0.74 10.44 -8.80
N LEU A 313 -1.08 11.71 -9.05
CA LEU A 313 -0.14 12.82 -8.92
C LEU A 313 -0.94 14.12 -8.75
N PHE A 314 -0.60 14.89 -7.70
CA PHE A 314 -1.06 16.25 -7.49
C PHE A 314 0.01 17.27 -7.91
N ASP A 315 -0.39 18.53 -8.10
CA ASP A 315 0.54 19.62 -8.35
C ASP A 315 1.12 20.10 -7.01
N GLU A 316 2.43 20.35 -6.97
CA GLU A 316 3.09 20.92 -5.80
C GLU A 316 2.47 22.27 -5.40
N ASN A 317 1.96 23.04 -6.36
CA ASN A 317 1.32 24.34 -6.14
C ASN A 317 -0.14 24.25 -5.70
N ASP A 318 -0.70 23.05 -5.58
CA ASP A 318 -2.05 22.87 -5.02
C ASP A 318 -2.14 23.48 -3.62
N ALA A 319 -3.20 24.22 -3.35
CA ALA A 319 -3.35 24.97 -2.10
C ALA A 319 -3.18 24.09 -0.85
N PHE A 320 -3.72 22.87 -0.85
CA PHE A 320 -3.59 21.97 0.30
C PHE A 320 -2.14 21.48 0.52
N VAL A 321 -1.36 21.31 -0.56
CA VAL A 321 0.06 20.96 -0.50
C VAL A 321 0.85 22.12 0.09
N GLN A 322 0.61 23.35 -0.41
CA GLN A 322 1.27 24.56 0.07
C GLN A 322 0.89 24.89 1.54
N ASP A 323 -0.35 24.63 1.95
CA ASP A 323 -0.77 24.75 3.33
C ASP A 323 0.01 23.80 4.26
N ILE A 324 0.19 22.54 3.84
CA ILE A 324 1.00 21.55 4.57
C ILE A 324 2.46 21.99 4.66
N LEU A 325 3.08 22.40 3.55
CA LEU A 325 4.46 22.89 3.53
C LEU A 325 4.66 24.10 4.44
N THR A 326 3.70 25.03 4.46
CA THR A 326 3.75 26.21 5.34
C THR A 326 3.81 25.83 6.81
N GLU A 327 3.00 24.89 7.27
CA GLU A 327 3.00 24.44 8.67
C GLU A 327 4.24 23.58 9.01
N LEU A 328 4.74 22.79 8.07
CA LEU A 328 5.99 22.04 8.24
C LEU A 328 7.19 22.98 8.36
N HIS A 329 7.28 24.02 7.52
CA HIS A 329 8.30 25.06 7.63
C HIS A 329 8.23 25.82 8.95
N ALA A 330 7.00 26.11 9.45
CA ALA A 330 6.81 26.80 10.73
C ALA A 330 7.36 26.03 11.94
N ILE A 331 7.47 24.68 11.83
CA ILE A 331 8.12 23.85 12.86
C ILE A 331 9.59 23.55 12.57
N GLY A 332 10.18 24.18 11.54
CA GLY A 332 11.59 24.03 11.17
C GLY A 332 11.90 22.79 10.32
N GLN A 333 10.89 22.16 9.74
CA GLN A 333 11.09 21.04 8.81
C GLN A 333 10.98 21.52 7.36
N THR A 334 11.91 21.08 6.52
CA THR A 334 11.98 21.46 5.10
C THR A 334 11.99 20.19 4.25
N PRO A 335 10.84 19.48 4.12
CA PRO A 335 10.78 18.25 3.35
C PRO A 335 10.98 18.53 1.85
N GLU A 336 11.61 17.59 1.15
CA GLU A 336 11.54 17.56 -0.30
C GLU A 336 10.14 17.13 -0.73
N VAL A 337 9.64 17.72 -1.83
CA VAL A 337 8.39 17.32 -2.46
C VAL A 337 8.71 16.32 -3.57
N THR A 338 8.24 15.10 -3.43
CA THR A 338 8.57 13.98 -4.32
C THR A 338 7.37 13.04 -4.52
N GLN A 339 7.61 11.88 -5.09
CA GLN A 339 6.61 10.81 -5.28
C GLN A 339 7.14 9.47 -4.77
N TYR A 340 6.24 8.55 -4.44
CA TYR A 340 6.58 7.16 -4.17
C TYR A 340 6.95 6.42 -5.45
N SER A 341 7.95 5.55 -5.37
CA SER A 341 8.32 4.66 -6.48
C SER A 341 7.43 3.41 -6.57
N PHE A 342 6.68 3.11 -5.51
CA PHE A 342 5.81 1.94 -5.33
C PHE A 342 4.34 2.36 -5.19
N CYS A 343 3.44 1.39 -5.05
CA CYS A 343 2.01 1.58 -4.89
C CYS A 343 1.64 1.49 -3.41
N THR A 344 0.67 2.27 -2.97
CA THR A 344 0.15 2.34 -1.60
C THR A 344 -1.38 2.40 -1.63
N ASN A 345 -2.03 2.43 -0.47
CA ASN A 345 -3.47 2.72 -0.35
C ASN A 345 -3.90 4.03 -1.02
N GLY A 346 -2.96 4.94 -1.30
CA GLY A 346 -3.20 6.15 -2.08
C GLY A 346 -3.76 5.89 -3.48
N SER A 347 -3.56 4.68 -4.03
CA SER A 347 -4.17 4.27 -5.30
C SER A 347 -5.69 4.32 -5.24
N HIS A 348 -6.30 3.94 -4.10
CA HIS A 348 -7.73 4.10 -3.92
C HIS A 348 -8.12 5.56 -3.65
N TYR A 349 -7.53 6.18 -2.62
CA TYR A 349 -7.97 7.51 -2.19
C TYR A 349 -7.81 8.56 -3.28
N ALA A 350 -6.60 8.69 -3.84
CA ALA A 350 -6.32 9.65 -4.90
C ALA A 350 -6.65 9.10 -6.29
N GLY A 351 -6.19 7.89 -6.60
CA GLY A 351 -6.26 7.33 -7.94
C GLY A 351 -7.68 6.95 -8.39
N GLU A 352 -8.47 6.31 -7.51
CA GLU A 352 -9.85 5.90 -7.82
C GLU A 352 -10.88 6.98 -7.41
N ALA A 353 -10.77 7.49 -6.18
CA ALA A 353 -11.78 8.37 -5.58
C ALA A 353 -11.50 9.86 -5.76
N GLY A 354 -10.33 10.25 -6.27
CA GLY A 354 -9.96 11.65 -6.49
C GLY A 354 -9.86 12.50 -5.21
N ILE A 355 -9.66 11.86 -4.06
CA ILE A 355 -9.53 12.53 -2.77
C ILE A 355 -8.14 13.16 -2.66
N LYS A 356 -8.04 14.37 -2.14
CA LYS A 356 -6.78 15.08 -1.91
C LYS A 356 -5.89 14.30 -0.96
N THR A 357 -4.82 13.72 -1.50
CA THR A 357 -3.94 12.79 -0.78
C THR A 357 -2.49 13.24 -0.85
N VAL A 358 -1.78 13.13 0.24
CA VAL A 358 -0.32 13.23 0.32
C VAL A 358 0.22 12.03 1.07
N GLY A 359 1.53 11.77 0.91
CA GLY A 359 2.24 10.79 1.71
C GLY A 359 3.33 11.46 2.54
N MET A 360 3.51 11.00 3.76
CA MET A 360 4.65 11.34 4.61
C MET A 360 4.80 10.29 5.70
N GLY A 361 5.94 9.64 5.77
CA GLY A 361 6.21 8.69 6.84
C GLY A 361 7.68 8.70 7.26
N PRO A 362 7.97 8.12 8.41
CA PRO A 362 9.34 7.92 8.86
C PRO A 362 10.03 6.84 8.03
N SER A 363 11.34 6.64 8.28
CA SER A 363 12.12 5.59 7.67
C SER A 363 12.30 5.71 6.15
N ARG A 364 12.93 4.71 5.57
CA ARG A 364 13.38 4.68 4.18
C ARG A 364 12.74 3.52 3.43
N GLU A 365 12.35 3.75 2.19
CA GLU A 365 11.75 2.74 1.31
C GLU A 365 12.59 1.45 1.20
N ASN A 366 13.92 1.55 1.23
CA ASN A 366 14.82 0.40 1.09
C ASN A 366 14.99 -0.46 2.37
N LEU A 367 14.34 -0.12 3.48
CA LEU A 367 14.29 -0.93 4.69
C LEU A 367 13.03 -1.81 4.74
N ALA A 368 12.02 -1.49 3.92
CA ALA A 368 10.83 -2.32 3.76
C ALA A 368 11.20 -3.73 3.25
N HIS A 369 10.54 -4.75 3.78
CA HIS A 369 10.67 -6.17 3.37
C HIS A 369 12.07 -6.78 3.57
N THR A 370 12.99 -6.09 4.26
CA THR A 370 14.35 -6.59 4.52
C THR A 370 14.45 -7.40 5.81
N ASP A 371 15.48 -8.23 5.95
CA ASP A 371 15.87 -8.80 7.22
C ASP A 371 16.51 -7.71 8.11
N ASN A 372 16.33 -7.84 9.44
CA ASN A 372 16.77 -6.84 10.42
C ASN A 372 16.20 -5.43 10.16
N GLU A 373 14.96 -5.35 9.72
CA GLU A 373 14.22 -4.10 9.57
C GLU A 373 14.27 -3.28 10.86
N TYR A 374 14.49 -1.99 10.75
CA TYR A 374 14.55 -1.07 11.87
C TYR A 374 14.04 0.33 11.50
N ILE A 375 13.74 1.12 12.51
CA ILE A 375 13.49 2.55 12.38
C ILE A 375 14.35 3.33 13.37
N GLU A 376 14.90 4.48 12.96
CA GLU A 376 15.57 5.40 13.86
C GLU A 376 14.53 6.09 14.75
N ILE A 377 14.72 6.03 16.08
CA ILE A 377 13.75 6.58 17.06
C ILE A 377 13.53 8.09 16.85
N GLU A 378 14.56 8.81 16.43
CA GLU A 378 14.44 10.23 16.11
C GLU A 378 13.44 10.49 14.97
N GLN A 379 13.31 9.55 14.01
CA GLN A 379 12.35 9.70 12.91
C GLN A 379 10.91 9.50 13.38
N LEU A 380 10.66 8.62 14.36
CA LEU A 380 9.33 8.50 14.98
C LEU A 380 8.90 9.84 15.60
N ALA A 381 9.79 10.48 16.34
CA ALA A 381 9.56 11.78 16.95
C ALA A 381 9.36 12.87 15.88
N LYS A 382 10.22 12.90 14.86
CA LYS A 382 10.16 13.89 13.78
C LYS A 382 8.85 13.79 13.01
N VAL A 383 8.45 12.59 12.60
CA VAL A 383 7.22 12.41 11.82
C VAL A 383 5.96 12.65 12.66
N CYS A 384 5.99 12.35 13.97
CA CYS A 384 4.88 12.69 14.87
C CYS A 384 4.66 14.20 14.91
N GLN A 385 5.72 15.03 14.93
CA GLN A 385 5.63 16.49 14.81
C GLN A 385 5.09 16.89 13.43
N SER A 386 5.52 16.20 12.36
CA SER A 386 5.00 16.48 11.01
C SER A 386 3.50 16.23 10.93
N TYR A 387 3.01 15.10 11.44
CA TYR A 387 1.58 14.79 11.43
C TYR A 387 0.76 15.81 12.23
N TYR A 388 1.27 16.28 13.37
CA TYR A 388 0.65 17.35 14.12
C TYR A 388 0.54 18.65 13.31
N ALA A 389 1.59 19.04 12.61
CA ALA A 389 1.60 20.22 11.75
C ALA A 389 0.64 20.05 10.54
N ILE A 390 0.59 18.85 9.95
CA ILE A 390 -0.33 18.55 8.87
C ILE A 390 -1.80 18.62 9.34
N MET A 391 -2.12 18.13 10.55
CA MET A 391 -3.47 18.28 11.12
C MET A 391 -3.84 19.77 11.23
N LYS A 392 -2.92 20.60 11.69
CA LYS A 392 -3.14 22.05 11.76
C LYS A 392 -3.33 22.69 10.39
N ALA A 393 -2.62 22.24 9.36
CA ALA A 393 -2.77 22.73 7.99
C ALA A 393 -4.13 22.38 7.38
N LEU A 394 -4.62 21.17 7.62
CA LEU A 394 -5.82 20.62 6.98
C LEU A 394 -7.12 20.98 7.71
N LEU A 395 -7.04 21.32 8.99
CA LEU A 395 -8.20 21.60 9.88
C LEU A 395 -8.19 23.06 10.34
N LYS A 396 -8.17 23.99 9.39
CA LYS A 396 -8.18 25.44 9.63
C LYS A 396 -9.47 26.11 9.15
#